data_56ba64c679495684751aec25523f63a7
#
_entry.id   56ba64c679495684751aec25523f63a7
#
_cell.length_a   1.000
_cell.length_b   1.000
_cell.length_c   1.000
_cell.angle_alpha   90.00
_cell.angle_beta   90.00
_cell.angle_gamma   90.00
#
_symmetry.space_group_name_H-M   'P 1'
#
loop_
_entity.id
_entity.type
_entity.pdbx_description
1 polymer ?
#
loop_
_entity_poly.entity_id
_entity_poly.type
_entity_poly.pdbx_seq_one_letter_code
_entity_poly.pdbx_strand_id
1 'polypeptide(L)'
;MAARYALGLPRAAPVGQMGTTLSQRAGSSLEFKDHRSYEPGDDLRHIDWSAYARSDVLTVKLYREEITPHLDLLVDTSRSMNLEGSDKGGAAVALAAFFAAAASRSGYSATPWLLGAECRPLAGGHRPPAQWPPFSFEHRGDVTPNLPLFKARSTRVLISDLFWLGDPLRFIRPFGEGAASATVIQLLAQADVEPPEGQSLRLVDSETDEVKEIHIDAIAAKRYRDNLARHQQFWHDACRQVGAVFLPLIAEDVLAQWNLDALVAAEVLRVR
;
A
#
# COMPACT_ATOMS: atom_id res chain seq x y z
N MET A 1 5.72 19.51 2.55
CA MET A 1 4.38 18.93 2.42
C MET A 1 4.17 17.77 3.38
N ALA A 2 4.92 16.68 3.32
CA ALA A 2 4.77 15.54 4.24
C ALA A 2 4.80 15.87 5.75
N ALA A 3 5.24 17.08 6.14
CA ALA A 3 5.24 17.53 7.53
C ALA A 3 3.85 17.74 8.13
N ARG A 4 2.85 17.98 7.30
CA ARG A 4 1.46 18.28 7.69
C ARG A 4 0.61 17.00 7.87
N TYR A 5 1.12 15.85 7.42
CA TYR A 5 0.37 14.61 7.39
C TYR A 5 1.08 13.50 8.17
N ALA A 6 0.29 12.63 8.77
CA ALA A 6 0.72 11.36 9.34
C ALA A 6 -0.06 10.23 8.65
N LEU A 7 0.47 9.03 8.67
CA LEU A 7 -0.32 7.87 8.27
C LEU A 7 -1.52 7.71 9.21
N GLY A 8 -2.66 7.37 8.64
CA GLY A 8 -3.84 6.99 9.41
C GLY A 8 -3.54 5.79 10.31
N LEU A 9 -4.18 5.70 11.45
CA LEU A 9 -4.07 4.51 12.29
C LEU A 9 -4.79 3.35 11.59
N PRO A 10 -4.26 2.12 11.68
CA PRO A 10 -4.97 0.94 11.17
C PRO A 10 -6.37 0.87 11.76
N ARG A 11 -7.38 0.58 10.94
CA ARG A 11 -8.78 0.40 11.40
C ARG A 11 -8.93 -0.74 12.40
N ALA A 12 -8.04 -1.72 12.36
CA ALA A 12 -7.89 -2.76 13.35
C ALA A 12 -6.58 -2.51 14.11
N ALA A 13 -6.62 -1.67 15.15
CA ALA A 13 -5.63 -1.79 16.20
C ALA A 13 -5.78 -3.20 16.76
N PRO A 14 -4.76 -4.07 16.71
CA PRO A 14 -4.89 -5.37 17.32
C PRO A 14 -5.03 -5.13 18.83
N VAL A 15 -6.25 -5.26 19.34
CA VAL A 15 -6.45 -5.56 20.75
C VAL A 15 -5.69 -6.86 20.95
N GLY A 16 -4.58 -6.79 21.69
CA GLY A 16 -3.74 -7.94 21.95
C GLY A 16 -4.59 -9.04 22.60
N GLN A 17 -5.03 -9.99 21.79
CA GLN A 17 -5.37 -11.29 22.34
C GLN A 17 -4.07 -11.83 22.92
N MET A 18 -4.07 -12.00 24.21
CA MET A 18 -3.08 -12.79 24.94
C MET A 18 -3.07 -14.19 24.35
N GLY A 19 -2.27 -14.41 23.33
CA GLY A 19 -1.92 -15.71 22.81
C GLY A 19 -0.52 -16.03 23.31
N THR A 20 -0.41 -17.09 24.09
CA THR A 20 0.80 -17.69 24.62
C THR A 20 1.71 -18.26 23.51
N THR A 21 2.03 -17.49 22.49
CA THR A 21 2.98 -17.92 21.47
C THR A 21 4.12 -16.94 21.41
N LEU A 22 5.17 -17.23 22.16
CA LEU A 22 6.48 -16.58 22.07
C LEU A 22 7.05 -16.76 20.65
N SER A 23 7.03 -15.73 19.85
CA SER A 23 7.81 -15.69 18.63
C SER A 23 9.29 -15.56 19.01
N GLN A 24 10.06 -16.63 18.80
CA GLN A 24 11.53 -16.61 18.89
C GLN A 24 12.12 -15.87 17.68
N ARG A 25 11.97 -14.54 17.63
CA ARG A 25 12.74 -13.71 16.69
C ARG A 25 13.67 -12.81 17.47
N ALA A 26 14.96 -13.08 17.32
CA ALA A 26 16.01 -12.22 17.83
C ALA A 26 15.86 -10.81 17.24
N GLY A 27 15.67 -9.80 18.11
CA GLY A 27 15.68 -8.39 17.72
C GLY A 27 14.51 -7.54 18.17
N SER A 28 13.46 -8.08 18.79
CA SER A 28 12.38 -7.26 19.37
C SER A 28 12.76 -6.83 20.78
N SER A 29 12.75 -5.53 21.05
CA SER A 29 12.78 -4.99 22.40
C SER A 29 11.52 -5.43 23.13
N LEU A 30 11.65 -6.22 24.18
CA LEU A 30 10.56 -6.64 25.04
C LEU A 30 10.40 -5.60 26.16
N GLU A 31 9.37 -4.78 26.08
CA GLU A 31 9.04 -3.85 27.15
C GLU A 31 8.20 -4.57 28.22
N PHE A 32 8.62 -4.48 29.47
CA PHE A 32 7.85 -5.01 30.60
C PHE A 32 6.48 -4.33 30.66
N LYS A 33 5.41 -5.11 30.69
CA LYS A 33 4.04 -4.60 30.75
C LYS A 33 3.45 -4.72 32.15
N ASP A 34 3.45 -5.94 32.72
CA ASP A 34 2.74 -6.25 33.94
C ASP A 34 3.16 -7.62 34.51
N HIS A 35 2.64 -7.97 35.68
CA HIS A 35 2.74 -9.30 36.25
C HIS A 35 1.37 -9.99 36.26
N ARG A 36 1.34 -11.30 36.06
CA ARG A 36 0.19 -12.14 36.38
C ARG A 36 0.60 -13.35 37.20
N SER A 37 -0.36 -13.96 37.86
CA SER A 37 -0.12 -15.21 38.56
C SER A 37 0.33 -16.29 37.56
N TYR A 38 1.28 -17.13 37.98
CA TYR A 38 1.72 -18.29 37.24
C TYR A 38 0.60 -19.32 37.09
N GLU A 39 0.45 -19.86 35.90
CA GLU A 39 -0.40 -21.00 35.61
C GLU A 39 0.42 -22.17 35.08
N PRO A 40 0.06 -23.43 35.42
CA PRO A 40 0.74 -24.60 34.89
C PRO A 40 0.78 -24.60 33.37
N GLY A 41 1.99 -24.64 32.78
CA GLY A 41 2.22 -24.53 31.33
C GLY A 41 2.91 -23.24 30.91
N ASP A 42 3.05 -22.25 31.81
CA ASP A 42 3.82 -21.04 31.53
C ASP A 42 5.32 -21.33 31.44
N ASP A 43 6.01 -20.55 30.62
CA ASP A 43 7.46 -20.63 30.49
C ASP A 43 8.16 -20.14 31.77
N LEU A 44 8.83 -21.05 32.45
CA LEU A 44 9.52 -20.81 33.72
C LEU A 44 10.60 -19.70 33.63
N ARG A 45 11.10 -19.40 32.43
CA ARG A 45 12.10 -18.33 32.21
C ARG A 45 11.52 -16.94 32.45
N HIS A 46 10.21 -16.80 32.42
CA HIS A 46 9.51 -15.53 32.64
C HIS A 46 9.02 -15.34 34.06
N ILE A 47 9.31 -16.28 34.99
CA ILE A 47 8.97 -16.13 36.40
C ILE A 47 9.77 -14.96 36.98
N ASP A 48 9.10 -14.07 37.72
CA ASP A 48 9.74 -13.03 38.50
C ASP A 48 10.15 -13.57 39.88
N TRP A 49 11.36 -14.12 39.94
CA TRP A 49 11.92 -14.65 41.17
C TRP A 49 12.06 -13.58 42.27
N SER A 50 12.22 -12.30 41.89
CA SER A 50 12.30 -11.21 42.88
C SER A 50 10.93 -10.89 43.49
N ALA A 51 9.86 -10.99 42.69
CA ALA A 51 8.49 -10.86 43.18
C ALA A 51 8.14 -12.05 44.09
N TYR A 52 8.47 -13.27 43.68
CA TYR A 52 8.26 -14.48 44.45
C TYR A 52 8.95 -14.40 45.84
N ALA A 53 10.20 -13.97 45.89
CA ALA A 53 10.96 -13.82 47.16
C ALA A 53 10.33 -12.82 48.15
N ARG A 54 9.48 -11.89 47.68
CA ARG A 54 8.83 -10.87 48.50
C ARG A 54 7.41 -11.22 48.91
N SER A 55 6.70 -11.95 48.08
CA SER A 55 5.25 -12.17 48.22
C SER A 55 4.86 -13.62 48.40
N ASP A 56 5.79 -14.55 48.20
CA ASP A 56 5.58 -16.02 48.16
C ASP A 56 4.51 -16.44 47.11
N VAL A 57 4.25 -15.57 46.12
CA VAL A 57 3.32 -15.83 45.03
C VAL A 57 4.10 -15.93 43.72
N LEU A 58 3.99 -17.09 43.05
CA LEU A 58 4.60 -17.25 41.73
C LEU A 58 3.90 -16.33 40.72
N THR A 59 4.66 -15.39 40.16
CA THR A 59 4.20 -14.46 39.16
C THR A 59 5.07 -14.52 37.90
N VAL A 60 4.44 -14.33 36.75
CA VAL A 60 5.10 -14.31 35.44
C VAL A 60 5.13 -12.89 34.92
N LYS A 61 6.28 -12.46 34.44
CA LYS A 61 6.44 -11.17 33.74
C LYS A 61 5.76 -11.23 32.40
N LEU A 62 4.81 -10.33 32.20
CA LEU A 62 4.20 -10.07 30.90
C LEU A 62 5.02 -9.02 30.17
N TYR A 63 5.43 -9.35 28.95
CA TYR A 63 6.13 -8.40 28.09
C TYR A 63 5.21 -7.95 26.96
N ARG A 64 5.33 -6.69 26.57
CA ARG A 64 4.73 -6.16 25.34
C ARG A 64 5.79 -6.25 24.26
N GLU A 65 5.50 -6.96 23.20
CA GLU A 65 6.31 -6.90 21.99
C GLU A 65 6.15 -5.50 21.38
N GLU A 66 7.22 -4.74 21.29
CA GLU A 66 7.24 -3.47 20.58
C GLU A 66 7.24 -3.77 19.09
N ILE A 67 6.06 -3.83 18.51
CA ILE A 67 5.90 -4.02 17.06
C ILE A 67 6.15 -2.68 16.40
N THR A 68 7.34 -2.48 15.85
CA THR A 68 7.60 -1.34 14.97
C THR A 68 6.65 -1.43 13.77
N PRO A 69 5.71 -0.50 13.61
CA PRO A 69 4.78 -0.53 12.51
C PRO A 69 5.54 -0.44 11.17
N HIS A 70 5.01 -1.11 10.15
CA HIS A 70 5.67 -1.20 8.86
C HIS A 70 4.74 -0.80 7.72
N LEU A 71 5.29 -0.09 6.73
CA LEU A 71 4.64 0.26 5.48
C LEU A 71 5.27 -0.55 4.34
N ASP A 72 4.48 -1.40 3.68
CA ASP A 72 4.77 -1.96 2.37
C ASP A 72 4.13 -1.07 1.31
N LEU A 73 4.95 -0.41 0.51
CA LEU A 73 4.54 0.57 -0.49
C LEU A 73 4.85 0.04 -1.88
N LEU A 74 3.82 -0.36 -2.62
CA LEU A 74 3.95 -0.94 -3.94
C LEU A 74 3.72 0.13 -5.01
N VAL A 75 4.63 0.24 -5.95
CA VAL A 75 4.51 1.16 -7.10
C VAL A 75 4.58 0.35 -8.38
N ASP A 76 3.52 0.47 -9.17
CA ASP A 76 3.47 -0.11 -10.50
C ASP A 76 4.49 0.58 -11.42
N THR A 77 5.30 -0.22 -12.09
CA THR A 77 6.34 0.24 -13.00
C THR A 77 6.09 -0.24 -14.44
N SER A 78 4.83 -0.51 -14.77
CA SER A 78 4.41 -0.81 -16.14
C SER A 78 4.57 0.41 -17.06
N ARG A 79 4.67 0.15 -18.35
CA ARG A 79 4.80 1.21 -19.36
C ARG A 79 3.60 2.15 -19.37
N SER A 80 2.41 1.65 -19.09
CA SER A 80 1.18 2.44 -19.00
C SER A 80 1.26 3.56 -17.95
N MET A 81 2.09 3.38 -16.93
CA MET A 81 2.33 4.38 -15.88
C MET A 81 3.23 5.54 -16.31
N ASN A 82 3.90 5.47 -17.46
CA ASN A 82 4.84 6.51 -17.92
C ASN A 82 4.74 6.75 -19.44
N LEU A 83 3.52 6.88 -19.92
CA LEU A 83 3.28 7.22 -21.32
C LEU A 83 3.67 8.68 -21.62
N GLU A 84 4.11 8.94 -22.84
CA GLU A 84 4.42 10.29 -23.30
C GLU A 84 3.20 11.20 -23.16
N GLY A 85 3.40 12.38 -22.57
CA GLY A 85 2.32 13.33 -22.27
C GLY A 85 1.47 12.96 -21.04
N SER A 86 1.85 11.92 -20.27
CA SER A 86 1.20 11.53 -19.02
C SER A 86 2.07 11.82 -17.82
N ASP A 87 1.49 12.42 -16.79
CA ASP A 87 2.16 12.72 -15.52
C ASP A 87 2.09 11.57 -14.49
N LYS A 88 1.53 10.41 -14.86
CA LYS A 88 1.31 9.28 -13.93
C LYS A 88 2.60 8.81 -13.27
N GLY A 89 3.67 8.62 -14.04
CA GLY A 89 4.96 8.16 -13.51
C GLY A 89 5.55 9.13 -12.48
N GLY A 90 5.54 10.43 -12.80
CA GLY A 90 5.97 11.48 -11.87
C GLY A 90 5.12 11.54 -10.60
N ALA A 91 3.80 11.47 -10.74
CA ALA A 91 2.87 11.46 -9.62
C ALA A 91 3.01 10.19 -8.75
N ALA A 92 3.23 9.02 -9.36
CA ALA A 92 3.47 7.78 -8.63
C ALA A 92 4.73 7.84 -7.77
N VAL A 93 5.84 8.35 -8.32
CA VAL A 93 7.09 8.55 -7.57
C VAL A 93 6.89 9.57 -6.45
N ALA A 94 6.20 10.68 -6.74
CA ALA A 94 5.92 11.73 -5.76
C ALA A 94 5.05 11.22 -4.59
N LEU A 95 3.97 10.47 -4.88
CA LEU A 95 3.14 9.82 -3.87
C LEU A 95 3.94 8.79 -3.06
N ALA A 96 4.75 7.96 -3.71
CA ALA A 96 5.59 6.99 -3.04
C ALA A 96 6.58 7.67 -2.07
N ALA A 97 7.25 8.71 -2.51
CA ALA A 97 8.15 9.51 -1.68
C ALA A 97 7.41 10.15 -0.49
N PHE A 98 6.20 10.66 -0.74
CA PHE A 98 5.35 11.25 0.28
C PHE A 98 4.94 10.22 1.35
N PHE A 99 4.43 9.04 0.95
CA PHE A 99 4.04 7.98 1.88
C PHE A 99 5.22 7.48 2.71
N ALA A 100 6.39 7.27 2.09
CA ALA A 100 7.59 6.85 2.81
C ALA A 100 8.06 7.91 3.82
N ALA A 101 8.01 9.19 3.46
CA ALA A 101 8.35 10.30 4.37
C ALA A 101 7.33 10.43 5.52
N ALA A 102 6.03 10.28 5.23
CA ALA A 102 4.97 10.29 6.25
C ALA A 102 5.11 9.10 7.20
N ALA A 103 5.42 7.91 6.68
CA ALA A 103 5.69 6.70 7.44
C ALA A 103 6.86 6.89 8.42
N SER A 104 8.00 7.34 7.93
CA SER A 104 9.19 7.60 8.75
C SER A 104 8.89 8.58 9.89
N ARG A 105 8.16 9.66 9.63
CA ARG A 105 7.75 10.64 10.66
C ARG A 105 6.75 10.11 11.66
N SER A 106 6.03 9.06 11.31
CA SER A 106 5.06 8.37 12.17
C SER A 106 5.67 7.18 12.91
N GLY A 107 7.01 7.00 12.84
CA GLY A 107 7.71 5.89 13.49
C GLY A 107 7.57 4.54 12.77
N TYR A 108 7.11 4.55 11.52
CA TYR A 108 7.03 3.33 10.69
C TYR A 108 8.37 3.08 9.99
N SER A 109 8.77 1.83 9.90
CA SER A 109 9.71 1.41 8.85
C SER A 109 8.96 1.27 7.53
N ALA A 110 9.64 1.48 6.38
CA ALA A 110 9.01 1.38 5.08
C ALA A 110 9.84 0.51 4.13
N THR A 111 9.17 -0.29 3.31
CA THR A 111 9.77 -0.99 2.18
C THR A 111 9.02 -0.59 0.92
N PRO A 112 9.60 0.26 0.07
CA PRO A 112 9.10 0.48 -1.28
C PRO A 112 9.37 -0.74 -2.16
N TRP A 113 8.37 -1.17 -2.90
CA TRP A 113 8.40 -2.29 -3.85
C TRP A 113 8.12 -1.76 -5.25
N LEU A 114 8.88 -2.21 -6.23
CA LEU A 114 8.62 -1.98 -7.65
C LEU A 114 7.85 -3.18 -8.20
N LEU A 115 6.65 -2.92 -8.68
CA LEU A 115 5.78 -3.90 -9.30
C LEU A 115 6.09 -3.94 -10.81
N GLY A 116 6.74 -5.01 -11.23
CA GLY A 116 7.11 -5.28 -12.60
C GLY A 116 6.83 -6.76 -12.90
N ALA A 117 7.61 -7.38 -13.78
CA ALA A 117 7.54 -8.83 -14.02
C ALA A 117 7.67 -9.63 -12.71
N GLU A 118 8.49 -9.12 -11.81
CA GLU A 118 8.60 -9.59 -10.44
C GLU A 118 8.44 -8.40 -9.49
N CYS A 119 7.76 -8.60 -8.38
CA CYS A 119 7.71 -7.60 -7.34
C CYS A 119 9.02 -7.65 -6.54
N ARG A 120 9.82 -6.59 -6.64
CA ARG A 120 11.13 -6.49 -6.00
C ARG A 120 11.24 -5.24 -5.11
N PRO A 121 11.97 -5.31 -3.99
CA PRO A 121 12.19 -4.12 -3.18
C PRO A 121 13.05 -3.11 -3.95
N LEU A 122 12.74 -1.83 -3.79
CA LEU A 122 13.53 -0.74 -4.34
C LEU A 122 14.94 -0.77 -3.75
N ALA A 123 15.97 -0.81 -4.60
CA ALA A 123 17.35 -0.73 -4.14
C ALA A 123 17.59 0.58 -3.38
N GLY A 124 18.07 0.47 -2.13
CA GLY A 124 18.23 1.65 -1.27
C GLY A 124 16.93 2.28 -0.77
N GLY A 125 15.77 1.60 -0.89
CA GLY A 125 14.47 2.08 -0.46
C GLY A 125 14.35 2.42 1.03
N HIS A 126 15.28 1.92 1.87
CA HIS A 126 15.42 2.29 3.28
C HIS A 126 16.01 3.70 3.50
N ARG A 127 16.59 4.30 2.46
CA ARG A 127 17.13 5.66 2.50
C ARG A 127 16.00 6.70 2.36
N PRO A 128 16.26 7.97 2.72
CA PRO A 128 15.32 9.04 2.44
C PRO A 128 14.94 9.10 0.95
N PRO A 129 13.68 9.40 0.60
CA PRO A 129 13.21 9.39 -0.79
C PRO A 129 14.05 10.23 -1.77
N ALA A 130 14.66 11.31 -1.30
CA ALA A 130 15.55 12.12 -2.12
C ALA A 130 16.83 11.40 -2.60
N GLN A 131 17.14 10.23 -2.03
CA GLN A 131 18.30 9.39 -2.37
C GLN A 131 17.88 8.11 -3.12
N TRP A 132 16.61 7.96 -3.47
CA TRP A 132 16.17 6.82 -4.25
C TRP A 132 16.70 6.89 -5.68
N PRO A 133 17.03 5.74 -6.27
CA PRO A 133 17.34 5.72 -7.69
C PRO A 133 16.11 6.08 -8.52
N PRO A 134 16.27 6.55 -9.75
CA PRO A 134 15.15 6.76 -10.66
C PRO A 134 14.38 5.46 -10.88
N PHE A 135 13.06 5.56 -10.98
CA PHE A 135 12.21 4.41 -11.29
C PHE A 135 12.23 4.17 -12.81
N SER A 136 12.35 2.91 -13.21
CA SER A 136 12.22 2.51 -14.62
C SER A 136 10.82 1.96 -14.83
N PHE A 137 10.10 2.53 -15.80
CA PHE A 137 8.75 2.16 -16.20
C PHE A 137 8.77 1.42 -17.54
N GLU A 138 9.54 0.37 -17.62
CA GLU A 138 9.73 -0.37 -18.87
C GLU A 138 9.03 -1.72 -18.91
N HIS A 139 8.41 -2.10 -17.78
CA HIS A 139 7.73 -3.39 -17.70
C HIS A 139 6.44 -3.40 -18.53
N ARG A 140 6.21 -4.49 -19.25
CA ARG A 140 4.95 -4.79 -19.93
C ARG A 140 3.98 -5.39 -18.91
N GLY A 141 2.92 -4.67 -18.57
CA GLY A 141 2.04 -4.92 -17.42
C GLY A 141 0.72 -5.60 -17.78
N ASP A 142 0.71 -6.51 -18.74
CA ASP A 142 -0.49 -7.20 -19.20
C ASP A 142 -1.04 -8.27 -18.23
N VAL A 143 -0.23 -8.69 -17.26
CA VAL A 143 -0.57 -9.75 -16.31
C VAL A 143 -0.53 -9.23 -14.87
N THR A 144 -1.48 -9.67 -14.06
CA THR A 144 -1.49 -9.39 -12.62
C THR A 144 -0.18 -9.85 -11.97
N PRO A 145 0.60 -8.94 -11.36
CA PRO A 145 1.92 -9.28 -10.84
C PRO A 145 1.84 -10.19 -9.59
N ASN A 146 2.86 -11.04 -9.42
CA ASN A 146 3.01 -11.82 -8.21
C ASN A 146 3.48 -10.95 -7.04
N LEU A 147 2.85 -11.12 -5.89
CA LEU A 147 3.18 -10.36 -4.69
C LEU A 147 4.27 -11.05 -3.85
N PRO A 148 5.12 -10.29 -3.16
CA PRO A 148 6.09 -10.81 -2.23
C PRO A 148 5.42 -11.25 -0.93
N LEU A 149 6.18 -11.92 -0.07
CA LEU A 149 5.78 -12.12 1.32
C LEU A 149 5.93 -10.81 2.09
N PHE A 150 4.80 -10.20 2.43
CA PHE A 150 4.77 -8.98 3.24
C PHE A 150 5.01 -9.25 4.72
N LYS A 151 5.42 -8.22 5.44
CA LYS A 151 5.45 -8.31 6.91
C LYS A 151 4.02 -8.46 7.45
N ALA A 152 3.87 -9.31 8.45
CA ALA A 152 2.59 -9.47 9.12
C ALA A 152 2.16 -8.15 9.76
N ARG A 153 0.87 -7.81 9.66
CA ARG A 153 0.28 -6.58 10.18
C ARG A 153 0.93 -5.29 9.65
N SER A 154 1.50 -5.33 8.44
CA SER A 154 1.95 -4.12 7.77
C SER A 154 0.77 -3.30 7.26
N THR A 155 0.95 -1.98 7.19
CA THR A 155 0.12 -1.10 6.36
C THR A 155 0.59 -1.26 4.93
N ARG A 156 -0.34 -1.45 3.99
CA ARG A 156 0.00 -1.67 2.57
C ARG A 156 -0.64 -0.62 1.70
N VAL A 157 0.14 -0.03 0.81
CA VAL A 157 -0.33 0.96 -0.16
C VAL A 157 0.12 0.52 -1.55
N LEU A 158 -0.82 0.40 -2.47
CA LEU A 158 -0.57 0.17 -3.89
C LEU A 158 -0.83 1.46 -4.66
N ILE A 159 0.05 1.81 -5.60
CA ILE A 159 -0.09 2.90 -6.56
C ILE A 159 0.04 2.32 -7.96
N SER A 160 -1.02 2.32 -8.76
CA SER A 160 -1.09 1.74 -10.10
C SER A 160 -2.27 2.35 -10.86
N ASP A 161 -2.27 2.32 -12.19
CA ASP A 161 -3.46 2.63 -12.98
C ASP A 161 -4.46 1.45 -13.01
N LEU A 162 -4.02 0.26 -12.58
CA LEU A 162 -4.82 -0.97 -12.46
C LEU A 162 -5.39 -1.49 -13.79
N PHE A 163 -4.79 -1.14 -14.92
CA PHE A 163 -5.21 -1.64 -16.22
C PHE A 163 -4.77 -3.07 -16.51
N TRP A 164 -4.51 -3.84 -15.46
CA TRP A 164 -4.19 -5.26 -15.57
C TRP A 164 -5.41 -6.08 -16.03
N LEU A 165 -5.14 -7.10 -16.84
CA LEU A 165 -6.15 -8.04 -17.27
C LEU A 165 -6.45 -9.07 -16.17
N GLY A 166 -7.71 -9.45 -16.04
CA GLY A 166 -8.15 -10.52 -15.15
C GLY A 166 -8.97 -10.08 -13.95
N ASP A 167 -9.11 -11.00 -12.99
CA ASP A 167 -9.92 -10.79 -11.80
C ASP A 167 -9.12 -10.04 -10.72
N PRO A 168 -9.53 -8.83 -10.29
CA PRO A 168 -8.88 -8.10 -9.20
C PRO A 168 -8.73 -8.90 -7.91
N LEU A 169 -9.62 -9.84 -7.61
CA LEU A 169 -9.56 -10.64 -6.40
C LEU A 169 -8.29 -11.51 -6.33
N ARG A 170 -7.72 -11.90 -7.46
CA ARG A 170 -6.46 -12.66 -7.48
C ARG A 170 -5.30 -11.87 -6.90
N PHE A 171 -5.32 -10.57 -7.07
CA PHE A 171 -4.30 -9.67 -6.52
C PHE A 171 -4.69 -9.19 -5.11
N ILE A 172 -5.94 -8.73 -4.95
CA ILE A 172 -6.32 -7.99 -3.75
C ILE A 172 -6.42 -8.89 -2.51
N ARG A 173 -6.79 -10.18 -2.66
CA ARG A 173 -6.82 -11.12 -1.54
C ARG A 173 -5.44 -11.29 -0.89
N PRO A 174 -4.39 -11.72 -1.59
CA PRO A 174 -3.06 -11.84 -0.98
C PRO A 174 -2.48 -10.48 -0.58
N PHE A 175 -2.88 -9.38 -1.26
CA PHE A 175 -2.49 -8.02 -0.88
C PHE A 175 -3.11 -7.59 0.45
N GLY A 176 -4.35 -7.95 0.74
CA GLY A 176 -5.06 -7.62 1.98
C GLY A 176 -4.81 -8.60 3.12
N GLU A 177 -4.46 -9.84 2.82
CA GLU A 177 -4.33 -10.91 3.83
C GLU A 177 -3.24 -10.60 4.86
N GLY A 178 -3.62 -10.59 6.15
CA GLY A 178 -2.71 -10.30 7.26
C GLY A 178 -2.21 -8.85 7.33
N ALA A 179 -2.73 -7.93 6.51
CA ALA A 179 -2.44 -6.50 6.61
C ALA A 179 -3.14 -5.87 7.82
N ALA A 180 -2.52 -4.86 8.43
CA ALA A 180 -3.19 -4.00 9.41
C ALA A 180 -4.15 -3.02 8.73
N SER A 181 -3.79 -2.56 7.54
CA SER A 181 -4.64 -1.81 6.62
C SER A 181 -4.10 -1.97 5.20
N ALA A 182 -4.98 -1.93 4.21
CA ALA A 182 -4.63 -2.00 2.81
C ALA A 182 -5.33 -0.88 2.04
N THR A 183 -4.58 -0.18 1.19
CA THR A 183 -5.08 0.93 0.36
C THR A 183 -4.61 0.71 -1.07
N VAL A 184 -5.54 0.83 -2.00
CA VAL A 184 -5.30 0.78 -3.44
C VAL A 184 -5.58 2.16 -4.02
N ILE A 185 -4.56 2.80 -4.53
CA ILE A 185 -4.65 4.09 -5.22
C ILE A 185 -4.62 3.80 -6.72
N GLN A 186 -5.77 4.00 -7.37
CA GLN A 186 -5.80 4.03 -8.83
C GLN A 186 -5.34 5.40 -9.30
N LEU A 187 -4.20 5.46 -9.94
CA LEU A 187 -3.62 6.71 -10.44
C LEU A 187 -3.81 6.80 -11.95
N LEU A 188 -4.69 7.69 -12.36
CA LEU A 188 -5.05 7.92 -13.76
C LEU A 188 -4.53 9.28 -14.24
N ALA A 189 -4.23 9.41 -15.53
CA ALA A 189 -4.06 10.71 -16.14
C ALA A 189 -5.43 11.33 -16.49
N GLN A 190 -5.51 12.64 -16.64
CA GLN A 190 -6.73 13.31 -17.10
C GLN A 190 -7.22 12.73 -18.44
N ALA A 191 -6.28 12.42 -19.34
CA ALA A 191 -6.59 11.79 -20.63
C ALA A 191 -7.15 10.36 -20.51
N ASP A 192 -6.83 9.63 -19.42
CA ASP A 192 -7.43 8.33 -19.13
C ASP A 192 -8.90 8.44 -18.69
N VAL A 193 -9.30 9.57 -18.13
CA VAL A 193 -10.67 9.78 -17.64
C VAL A 193 -11.55 10.44 -18.71
N GLU A 194 -10.99 11.38 -19.44
CA GLU A 194 -11.67 12.17 -20.44
C GLU A 194 -11.04 12.00 -21.84
N PRO A 195 -11.46 10.99 -22.60
CA PRO A 195 -10.96 10.79 -23.94
C PRO A 195 -11.36 11.98 -24.84
N PRO A 196 -10.45 12.47 -25.73
CA PRO A 196 -10.73 13.60 -26.59
C PRO A 196 -11.80 13.24 -27.62
N GLU A 197 -12.96 13.90 -27.56
CA GLU A 197 -14.08 13.69 -28.50
C GLU A 197 -13.84 14.45 -29.83
N GLY A 198 -14.37 13.89 -30.92
CA GLY A 198 -14.33 14.49 -32.25
C GLY A 198 -12.96 14.45 -32.93
N GLN A 199 -12.05 13.63 -32.44
CA GLN A 199 -10.70 13.50 -33.00
C GLN A 199 -10.43 12.07 -33.48
N SER A 200 -9.60 11.99 -34.53
CA SER A 200 -8.99 10.71 -34.95
C SER A 200 -7.66 10.56 -34.24
N LEU A 201 -7.51 9.49 -33.50
CA LEU A 201 -6.32 9.22 -32.73
C LEU A 201 -5.62 7.97 -33.28
N ARG A 202 -4.32 8.04 -33.30
CA ARG A 202 -3.45 6.88 -33.47
C ARG A 202 -3.08 6.35 -32.09
N LEU A 203 -3.81 5.33 -31.65
CA LEU A 203 -3.51 4.65 -30.38
C LEU A 203 -2.39 3.65 -30.59
N VAL A 204 -1.44 3.66 -29.67
CA VAL A 204 -0.39 2.66 -29.56
C VAL A 204 -0.62 1.92 -28.25
N ASP A 205 -0.86 0.62 -28.33
CA ASP A 205 -0.94 -0.22 -27.17
C ASP A 205 0.42 -0.26 -26.47
N SER A 206 0.48 0.16 -25.21
CA SER A 206 1.73 0.25 -24.43
C SER A 206 2.37 -1.09 -24.15
N GLU A 207 1.61 -2.19 -24.25
CA GLU A 207 2.08 -3.53 -23.92
C GLU A 207 2.50 -4.33 -25.16
N THR A 208 1.74 -4.17 -26.27
CA THR A 208 1.94 -4.95 -27.49
C THR A 208 2.61 -4.17 -28.61
N ASP A 209 2.71 -2.85 -28.49
CA ASP A 209 3.13 -1.90 -29.53
C ASP A 209 2.20 -1.91 -30.76
N GLU A 210 0.99 -2.55 -30.66
CA GLU A 210 -0.02 -2.53 -31.71
C GLU A 210 -0.53 -1.11 -31.96
N VAL A 211 -0.65 -0.73 -33.22
CA VAL A 211 -1.16 0.59 -33.61
C VAL A 211 -2.57 0.45 -34.16
N LYS A 212 -3.50 1.23 -33.61
CA LYS A 212 -4.87 1.33 -34.11
C LYS A 212 -5.25 2.79 -34.33
N GLU A 213 -5.76 3.08 -35.51
CA GLU A 213 -6.37 4.38 -35.79
C GLU A 213 -7.86 4.29 -35.47
N ILE A 214 -8.32 5.12 -34.58
CA ILE A 214 -9.73 5.20 -34.20
C ILE A 214 -10.22 6.64 -34.26
N HIS A 215 -11.48 6.81 -34.66
CA HIS A 215 -12.19 8.07 -34.51
C HIS A 215 -13.02 8.01 -33.23
N ILE A 216 -12.81 8.96 -32.32
CA ILE A 216 -13.55 9.03 -31.06
C ILE A 216 -14.75 9.94 -31.24
N ASP A 217 -15.88 9.36 -31.63
CA ASP A 217 -17.17 10.04 -31.60
C ASP A 217 -17.76 10.04 -30.17
N ALA A 218 -18.86 10.76 -29.98
CA ALA A 218 -19.54 10.84 -28.68
C ALA A 218 -20.01 9.49 -28.15
N ILE A 219 -20.33 8.53 -29.04
CA ILE A 219 -20.76 7.17 -28.67
C ILE A 219 -19.57 6.39 -28.14
N ALA A 220 -18.43 6.44 -28.85
CA ALA A 220 -17.19 5.80 -28.42
C ALA A 220 -16.69 6.36 -27.09
N ALA A 221 -16.68 7.69 -26.93
CA ALA A 221 -16.29 8.35 -25.69
C ALA A 221 -17.20 7.96 -24.52
N LYS A 222 -18.52 7.92 -24.74
CA LYS A 222 -19.46 7.45 -23.72
C LYS A 222 -19.19 5.99 -23.33
N ARG A 223 -19.04 5.10 -24.32
CA ARG A 223 -18.75 3.68 -24.08
C ARG A 223 -17.45 3.49 -23.28
N TYR A 224 -16.44 4.29 -23.58
CA TYR A 224 -15.17 4.28 -22.82
C TYR A 224 -15.40 4.66 -21.36
N ARG A 225 -16.08 5.78 -21.08
CA ARG A 225 -16.39 6.23 -19.71
C ARG A 225 -17.21 5.18 -18.95
N ASP A 226 -18.21 4.58 -19.58
CA ASP A 226 -19.03 3.52 -18.99
C ASP A 226 -18.19 2.26 -18.67
N ASN A 227 -17.20 1.93 -19.51
CA ASN A 227 -16.27 0.83 -19.28
C ASN A 227 -15.32 1.14 -18.13
N LEU A 228 -14.75 2.34 -18.07
CA LEU A 228 -13.88 2.77 -17.00
C LEU A 228 -14.62 2.77 -15.65
N ALA A 229 -15.84 3.29 -15.62
CA ALA A 229 -16.67 3.27 -14.41
C ALA A 229 -16.96 1.84 -13.92
N ARG A 230 -17.26 0.90 -14.85
CA ARG A 230 -17.43 -0.52 -14.50
C ARG A 230 -16.14 -1.16 -13.98
N HIS A 231 -15.00 -0.82 -14.58
CA HIS A 231 -13.70 -1.29 -14.14
C HIS A 231 -13.38 -0.78 -12.72
N GLN A 232 -13.63 0.51 -12.45
CA GLN A 232 -13.46 1.08 -11.12
C GLN A 232 -14.39 0.45 -10.10
N GLN A 233 -15.66 0.20 -10.46
CA GLN A 233 -16.61 -0.48 -9.59
C GLN A 233 -16.13 -1.90 -9.25
N PHE A 234 -15.57 -2.63 -10.22
CA PHE A 234 -15.07 -3.98 -10.03
C PHE A 234 -13.88 -4.01 -9.04
N TRP A 235 -12.94 -3.07 -9.16
CA TRP A 235 -11.86 -2.91 -8.19
C TRP A 235 -12.35 -2.48 -6.81
N HIS A 236 -13.28 -1.53 -6.77
CA HIS A 236 -13.89 -1.09 -5.52
C HIS A 236 -14.55 -2.25 -4.76
N ASP A 237 -15.33 -3.08 -5.45
CA ASP A 237 -16.02 -4.21 -4.84
C ASP A 237 -15.04 -5.30 -4.38
N ALA A 238 -13.98 -5.56 -5.14
CA ALA A 238 -12.91 -6.46 -4.73
C ALA A 238 -12.20 -5.96 -3.46
N CYS A 239 -11.87 -4.68 -3.40
CA CYS A 239 -11.25 -4.06 -2.22
C CYS A 239 -12.16 -4.16 -1.00
N ARG A 240 -13.47 -3.89 -1.15
CA ARG A 240 -14.44 -4.03 -0.04
C ARG A 240 -14.50 -5.43 0.54
N GLN A 241 -14.38 -6.48 -0.29
CA GLN A 241 -14.42 -7.86 0.18
C GLN A 241 -13.29 -8.21 1.15
N VAL A 242 -12.15 -7.53 1.05
CA VAL A 242 -10.99 -7.76 1.93
C VAL A 242 -10.76 -6.63 2.93
N GLY A 243 -11.68 -5.68 3.03
CA GLY A 243 -11.55 -4.51 3.92
C GLY A 243 -10.48 -3.50 3.48
N ALA A 244 -10.06 -3.53 2.22
CA ALA A 244 -9.16 -2.55 1.64
C ALA A 244 -9.91 -1.28 1.20
N VAL A 245 -9.19 -0.16 1.21
CA VAL A 245 -9.66 1.14 0.70
C VAL A 245 -9.27 1.26 -0.77
N PHE A 246 -10.22 1.64 -1.63
CA PHE A 246 -9.99 1.95 -3.04
C PHE A 246 -10.18 3.44 -3.28
N LEU A 247 -9.20 4.10 -3.93
CA LEU A 247 -9.22 5.55 -4.18
C LEU A 247 -8.69 5.85 -5.58
N PRO A 248 -9.52 6.38 -6.49
CA PRO A 248 -9.05 6.95 -7.75
C PRO A 248 -8.47 8.35 -7.50
N LEU A 249 -7.32 8.63 -8.09
CA LEU A 249 -6.66 9.94 -8.11
C LEU A 249 -6.26 10.31 -9.53
N ILE A 250 -6.24 11.61 -9.83
CA ILE A 250 -5.72 12.16 -11.07
C ILE A 250 -4.29 12.64 -10.86
N ALA A 251 -3.38 12.20 -11.72
CA ALA A 251 -1.95 12.47 -11.59
C ALA A 251 -1.63 13.97 -11.64
N GLU A 252 -2.26 14.69 -12.56
CA GLU A 252 -2.12 16.13 -12.74
C GLU A 252 -2.56 16.90 -11.49
N ASP A 253 -3.67 16.51 -10.86
CA ASP A 253 -4.15 17.12 -9.61
C ASP A 253 -3.19 16.87 -8.45
N VAL A 254 -2.62 15.67 -8.39
CA VAL A 254 -1.61 15.33 -7.38
C VAL A 254 -0.37 16.22 -7.54
N LEU A 255 0.14 16.39 -8.76
CA LEU A 255 1.36 17.17 -9.00
C LEU A 255 1.14 18.68 -8.91
N ALA A 256 0.02 19.18 -9.45
CA ALA A 256 -0.24 20.62 -9.48
C ALA A 256 -0.62 21.20 -8.10
N GLN A 257 -1.46 20.49 -7.35
CA GLN A 257 -2.07 21.04 -6.14
C GLN A 257 -1.81 20.21 -4.88
N TRP A 258 -1.18 19.04 -5.00
CA TRP A 258 -1.08 18.08 -3.90
C TRP A 258 -2.45 17.82 -3.28
N ASN A 259 -3.46 17.64 -4.11
CA ASN A 259 -4.80 17.34 -3.63
C ASN A 259 -4.84 15.90 -3.06
N LEU A 260 -4.77 15.80 -1.75
CA LEU A 260 -4.79 14.55 -0.98
C LEU A 260 -6.07 14.42 -0.15
N ASP A 261 -7.09 15.23 -0.44
CA ASP A 261 -8.33 15.27 0.36
C ASP A 261 -9.04 13.91 0.37
N ALA A 262 -9.03 13.19 -0.74
CA ALA A 262 -9.60 11.84 -0.80
C ALA A 262 -8.88 10.85 0.16
N LEU A 263 -7.56 10.96 0.29
CA LEU A 263 -6.78 10.15 1.22
C LEU A 263 -7.05 10.52 2.69
N VAL A 264 -7.32 11.79 2.96
CA VAL A 264 -7.70 12.26 4.29
C VAL A 264 -9.12 11.85 4.63
N ALA A 265 -10.07 12.01 3.71
CA ALA A 265 -11.47 11.59 3.88
C ALA A 265 -11.60 10.08 4.12
N ALA A 266 -10.75 9.29 3.48
CA ALA A 266 -10.68 7.84 3.67
C ALA A 266 -9.85 7.40 4.90
N GLU A 267 -9.37 8.35 5.71
CA GLU A 267 -8.53 8.11 6.90
C GLU A 267 -7.19 7.41 6.62
N VAL A 268 -6.76 7.34 5.36
CA VAL A 268 -5.43 6.82 4.97
C VAL A 268 -4.34 7.78 5.45
N LEU A 269 -4.64 9.06 5.43
CA LEU A 269 -3.81 10.13 5.97
C LEU A 269 -4.59 10.91 7.04
N ARG A 270 -3.85 11.48 8.00
CA ARG A 270 -4.39 12.43 8.99
C ARG A 270 -3.61 13.72 8.93
N VAL A 271 -4.31 14.84 8.99
CA VAL A 271 -3.69 16.16 9.16
C VAL A 271 -3.24 16.26 10.63
N ARG A 272 -2.01 16.71 10.84
CA ARG A 272 -1.42 16.93 12.17
C ARG A 272 -1.80 18.29 12.71
#